data_ed2e225900db851b17d47b7b83ee8e60
#
_entry.id   ed2e225900db851b17d47b7b83ee8e60
#
_cell.length_a   1.000
_cell.length_b   1.000
_cell.length_c   1.000
_cell.angle_alpha   90.00
_cell.angle_beta   90.00
_cell.angle_gamma   90.00
#
_symmetry.space_group_name_H-M   'P 1'
#
loop_
_entity.id
_entity.type
_entity.pdbx_description
1 polymer ?
#
loop_
_entity_poly.entity_id
_entity_poly.type
_entity_poly.pdbx_seq_one_letter_code
_entity_poly.pdbx_strand_id
1 'polypeptide(L)'
;MNRISHLSREHAALAVIDMQEAFRPVIPDFGEVATRIAKAVQGARLLEVPVIVTEQYPRGLKHTAEEIVPHLPEEPGRIEKMCFSSCGAADFQAQLESRNIKQVIVCGIEAHICVAQTVLDLLSSGYEVHLLVDCITSRKPESKQVALARLTQAGA
;
A
#
# COMPACT_ATOMS: atom_id res chain seq x y z
N MET A 1 19.33 9.73 -13.02
CA MET A 1 19.81 10.58 -11.90
C MET A 1 18.77 10.45 -10.79
N ASN A 2 19.06 9.68 -9.72
CA ASN A 2 18.13 9.59 -8.58
C ASN A 2 18.03 10.98 -7.94
N ARG A 3 16.91 11.65 -8.15
CA ARG A 3 16.58 12.85 -7.39
C ARG A 3 16.24 12.39 -5.98
N ILE A 4 17.10 12.70 -5.03
CA ILE A 4 16.71 12.63 -3.63
C ILE A 4 15.66 13.71 -3.43
N SER A 5 14.41 13.30 -3.24
CA SER A 5 13.33 14.24 -2.96
C SER A 5 12.77 13.99 -1.56
N HIS A 6 12.35 15.06 -0.92
CA HIS A 6 11.58 14.95 0.31
C HIS A 6 10.11 14.66 -0.03
N LEU A 7 9.41 13.92 0.83
CA LEU A 7 7.97 13.76 0.70
C LEU A 7 7.26 15.12 0.76
N SER A 8 6.38 15.33 -0.22
CA SER A 8 5.52 16.51 -0.28
C SER A 8 4.07 16.08 -0.11
N ARG A 9 3.39 16.60 0.91
CA ARG A 9 1.98 16.26 1.14
C ARG A 9 1.07 16.60 -0.06
N GLU A 10 1.46 17.59 -0.86
CA GLU A 10 0.69 18.05 -2.03
C GLU A 10 0.77 17.06 -3.21
N HIS A 11 1.80 16.23 -3.25
CA HIS A 11 2.04 15.27 -4.33
C HIS A 11 2.14 13.83 -3.86
N ALA A 12 1.93 13.57 -2.58
CA ALA A 12 1.97 12.22 -2.02
C ALA A 12 0.57 11.61 -1.87
N ALA A 13 0.51 10.29 -1.93
CA ALA A 13 -0.64 9.49 -1.51
C ALA A 13 -0.18 8.29 -0.68
N LEU A 14 -0.98 7.87 0.28
CA LEU A 14 -0.79 6.62 1.02
C LEU A 14 -1.58 5.51 0.34
N ALA A 15 -0.90 4.48 -0.16
CA ALA A 15 -1.52 3.28 -0.71
C ALA A 15 -1.47 2.14 0.31
N VAL A 16 -2.63 1.67 0.74
CA VAL A 16 -2.81 0.51 1.61
C VAL A 16 -3.18 -0.69 0.74
N ILE A 17 -2.24 -1.62 0.59
CA ILE A 17 -2.35 -2.74 -0.34
C ILE A 17 -2.86 -3.97 0.40
N ASP A 18 -4.06 -4.42 0.06
CA ASP A 18 -4.67 -5.73 0.35
C ASP A 18 -4.55 -6.23 1.80
N MET A 19 -4.55 -5.34 2.79
CA MET A 19 -4.48 -5.72 4.20
C MET A 19 -5.82 -6.28 4.68
N GLN A 20 -6.14 -7.53 4.27
CA GLN A 20 -7.45 -8.15 4.40
C GLN A 20 -7.50 -9.25 5.46
N GLU A 21 -8.66 -9.40 6.10
CA GLU A 21 -8.89 -10.30 7.25
C GLU A 21 -8.59 -11.79 6.99
N ALA A 22 -8.70 -12.26 5.74
CA ALA A 22 -8.40 -13.65 5.42
C ALA A 22 -6.92 -14.02 5.66
N PHE A 23 -6.03 -13.04 5.70
CA PHE A 23 -4.59 -13.27 5.96
C PHE A 23 -4.24 -13.31 7.45
N ARG A 24 -5.13 -12.88 8.33
CA ARG A 24 -4.89 -12.85 9.79
C ARG A 24 -4.41 -14.19 10.37
N PRO A 25 -4.99 -15.35 10.00
CA PRO A 25 -4.54 -16.63 10.55
C PRO A 25 -3.16 -17.10 10.05
N VAL A 26 -2.67 -16.54 8.95
CA VAL A 26 -1.45 -17.03 8.28
C VAL A 26 -0.27 -16.05 8.32
N ILE A 27 -0.51 -14.81 8.75
CA ILE A 27 0.54 -13.79 8.94
C ILE A 27 0.71 -13.54 10.45
N PRO A 28 1.83 -13.93 11.06
CA PRO A 28 1.99 -13.91 12.52
C PRO A 28 1.84 -12.52 13.17
N ASP A 29 2.36 -11.48 12.51
CA ASP A 29 2.34 -10.08 12.99
C ASP A 29 1.18 -9.26 12.39
N PHE A 30 0.14 -9.91 11.83
CA PHE A 30 -0.95 -9.25 11.13
C PHE A 30 -1.60 -8.11 11.94
N GLY A 31 -2.04 -8.39 13.16
CA GLY A 31 -2.74 -7.40 14.00
C GLY A 31 -1.85 -6.21 14.39
N GLU A 32 -0.57 -6.47 14.64
CA GLU A 32 0.41 -5.42 14.94
C GLU A 32 0.62 -4.50 13.73
N VAL A 33 0.83 -5.09 12.55
CA VAL A 33 0.98 -4.33 11.29
C VAL A 33 -0.30 -3.60 10.94
N ALA A 34 -1.47 -4.20 11.08
CA ALA A 34 -2.76 -3.54 10.87
C ALA A 34 -2.94 -2.31 11.76
N THR A 35 -2.53 -2.42 13.04
CA THR A 35 -2.56 -1.28 13.98
C THR A 35 -1.61 -0.15 13.55
N ARG A 36 -0.43 -0.48 13.05
CA ARG A 36 0.52 0.51 12.51
C ARG A 36 -0.01 1.20 11.26
N ILE A 37 -0.62 0.42 10.34
CA ILE A 37 -1.29 0.97 9.16
C ILE A 37 -2.42 1.91 9.57
N ALA A 38 -3.24 1.55 10.56
CA ALA A 38 -4.30 2.43 11.07
C ALA A 38 -3.76 3.78 11.54
N LYS A 39 -2.62 3.79 12.24
CA LYS A 39 -1.93 5.04 12.64
C LYS A 39 -1.43 5.83 11.43
N ALA A 40 -0.84 5.15 10.43
CA ALA A 40 -0.40 5.80 9.21
C ALA A 40 -1.56 6.44 8.44
N VAL A 41 -2.71 5.76 8.36
CA VAL A 41 -3.95 6.29 7.77
C VAL A 41 -4.43 7.53 8.52
N GLN A 42 -4.47 7.49 9.85
CA GLN A 42 -4.84 8.66 10.65
C GLN A 42 -3.90 9.84 10.41
N GLY A 43 -2.58 9.59 10.39
CA GLY A 43 -1.57 10.60 10.08
C GLY A 43 -1.74 11.20 8.68
N ALA A 44 -1.95 10.36 7.68
CA ALA A 44 -2.18 10.82 6.31
C ALA A 44 -3.42 11.72 6.22
N ARG A 45 -4.51 11.34 6.86
CA ARG A 45 -5.75 12.15 6.91
C ARG A 45 -5.56 13.49 7.60
N LEU A 46 -4.85 13.52 8.73
CA LEU A 46 -4.53 14.78 9.43
C LEU A 46 -3.69 15.73 8.57
N LEU A 47 -2.84 15.18 7.70
CA LEU A 47 -2.00 15.94 6.77
C LEU A 47 -2.69 16.21 5.43
N GLU A 48 -3.95 15.79 5.27
CA GLU A 48 -4.70 15.88 4.02
C GLU A 48 -4.04 15.13 2.85
N VAL A 49 -3.24 14.10 3.16
CA VAL A 49 -2.66 13.18 2.17
C VAL A 49 -3.71 12.15 1.78
N PRO A 50 -4.04 11.99 0.49
CA PRO A 50 -5.00 11.00 0.02
C PRO A 50 -4.64 9.58 0.45
N VAL A 51 -5.63 8.82 0.90
CA VAL A 51 -5.51 7.40 1.24
C VAL A 51 -6.24 6.57 0.18
N ILE A 52 -5.51 5.67 -0.47
CA ILE A 52 -6.04 4.76 -1.51
C ILE A 52 -5.91 3.34 -0.97
N VAL A 53 -7.00 2.60 -0.94
CA VAL A 53 -7.05 1.25 -0.37
C VAL A 53 -7.46 0.25 -1.45
N THR A 54 -6.72 -0.85 -1.57
CA THR A 54 -7.07 -1.94 -2.46
C THR A 54 -7.48 -3.19 -1.68
N GLU A 55 -8.37 -3.98 -2.27
CA GLU A 55 -8.79 -5.29 -1.80
C GLU A 55 -8.69 -6.30 -2.93
N GLN A 56 -7.88 -7.34 -2.73
CA GLN A 56 -7.75 -8.47 -3.65
C GLN A 56 -8.94 -9.40 -3.48
N TYR A 57 -9.74 -9.60 -4.52
CA TYR A 57 -10.84 -10.57 -4.52
C TYR A 57 -11.58 -10.66 -3.17
N PRO A 58 -12.26 -9.58 -2.72
CA PRO A 58 -12.81 -9.50 -1.36
C PRO A 58 -13.86 -10.57 -1.04
N ARG A 59 -14.55 -11.13 -2.07
CA ARG A 59 -15.46 -12.27 -1.90
C ARG A 59 -14.76 -13.51 -1.34
N GLY A 60 -13.47 -13.73 -1.68
CA GLY A 60 -12.66 -14.84 -1.19
C GLY A 60 -11.75 -14.45 -0.04
N LEU A 61 -11.17 -13.25 -0.07
CA LEU A 61 -10.15 -12.80 0.88
C LEU A 61 -10.68 -11.85 1.95
N LYS A 62 -12.01 -11.65 2.00
CA LYS A 62 -12.69 -10.78 2.96
C LYS A 62 -12.30 -9.30 2.77
N HIS A 63 -12.71 -8.46 3.71
CA HIS A 63 -12.47 -7.02 3.69
C HIS A 63 -11.19 -6.62 4.42
N THR A 64 -10.80 -5.39 4.24
CA THR A 64 -9.71 -4.72 4.96
C THR A 64 -9.81 -4.95 6.47
N ALA A 65 -8.67 -5.08 7.11
CA ALA A 65 -8.52 -5.37 8.55
C ALA A 65 -9.33 -4.41 9.44
N GLU A 66 -9.95 -4.98 10.48
CA GLU A 66 -10.85 -4.25 11.39
C GLU A 66 -10.20 -3.05 12.07
N GLU A 67 -8.89 -3.09 12.33
CA GLU A 67 -8.14 -1.99 12.93
C GLU A 67 -8.05 -0.77 12.01
N ILE A 68 -8.11 -0.98 10.69
CA ILE A 68 -7.93 0.07 9.68
C ILE A 68 -9.27 0.70 9.30
N VAL A 69 -10.31 -0.10 9.14
CA VAL A 69 -11.61 0.32 8.62
C VAL A 69 -12.19 1.58 9.28
N PRO A 70 -12.18 1.74 10.63
CA PRO A 70 -12.76 2.93 11.27
C PRO A 70 -12.07 4.24 10.93
N HIS A 71 -10.86 4.16 10.37
CA HIS A 71 -10.03 5.33 10.07
C HIS A 71 -9.99 5.68 8.58
N LEU A 72 -10.58 4.84 7.72
CA LEU A 72 -10.61 5.08 6.29
C LEU A 72 -11.53 6.26 5.95
N PRO A 73 -11.22 7.01 4.88
CA PRO A 73 -12.16 7.97 4.33
C PRO A 73 -13.37 7.22 3.71
N GLU A 74 -14.52 7.87 3.71
CA GLU A 74 -15.71 7.33 3.04
C GLU A 74 -15.52 7.28 1.52
N GLU A 75 -14.88 8.34 0.99
CA GLU A 75 -14.55 8.47 -0.43
C GLU A 75 -13.04 8.80 -0.61
N PRO A 76 -12.39 8.21 -1.62
CA PRO A 76 -12.90 7.16 -2.49
C PRO A 76 -13.05 5.83 -1.74
N GLY A 77 -13.98 5.00 -2.19
CA GLY A 77 -14.17 3.66 -1.62
C GLY A 77 -12.94 2.76 -1.84
N ARG A 78 -12.99 1.56 -1.27
CA ARG A 78 -11.96 0.54 -1.48
C ARG A 78 -12.01 0.02 -2.90
N ILE A 79 -10.85 -0.11 -3.53
CA ILE A 79 -10.70 -0.57 -4.91
C ILE A 79 -10.56 -2.08 -4.92
N GLU A 80 -11.52 -2.77 -5.50
CA GLU A 80 -11.44 -4.21 -5.74
C GLU A 80 -10.55 -4.51 -6.94
N LYS A 81 -9.72 -5.52 -6.83
CA LYS A 81 -8.86 -5.98 -7.93
C LYS A 81 -8.73 -7.49 -7.99
N MET A 82 -8.44 -8.02 -9.17
CA MET A 82 -8.16 -9.44 -9.41
C MET A 82 -6.69 -9.70 -9.79
N CYS A 83 -5.96 -8.67 -10.15
CA CYS A 83 -4.52 -8.71 -10.42
C CYS A 83 -3.71 -8.47 -9.14
N PHE A 84 -2.46 -8.93 -9.09
CA PHE A 84 -1.59 -8.72 -7.92
C PHE A 84 -1.17 -7.26 -7.78
N SER A 85 -0.66 -6.67 -8.86
CA SER A 85 -0.32 -5.24 -8.86
C SER A 85 -1.57 -4.38 -8.83
N SER A 86 -1.60 -3.40 -7.92
CA SER A 86 -2.67 -2.41 -7.88
C SER A 86 -2.70 -1.52 -9.13
N CYS A 87 -1.57 -1.38 -9.83
CA CYS A 87 -1.51 -0.65 -11.09
C CYS A 87 -2.29 -1.31 -12.23
N GLY A 88 -2.66 -2.59 -12.09
CA GLY A 88 -3.57 -3.27 -13.01
C GLY A 88 -5.04 -2.91 -12.82
N ALA A 89 -5.39 -2.21 -11.73
CA ALA A 89 -6.74 -1.71 -11.49
C ALA A 89 -6.87 -0.28 -12.01
N ALA A 90 -7.77 -0.06 -12.98
CA ALA A 90 -7.96 1.26 -13.61
C ALA A 90 -8.28 2.36 -12.59
N ASP A 91 -9.10 2.05 -11.58
CA ASP A 91 -9.48 3.00 -10.54
C ASP A 91 -8.29 3.44 -9.67
N PHE A 92 -7.31 2.55 -9.44
CA PHE A 92 -6.10 2.89 -8.70
C PHE A 92 -5.28 3.93 -9.46
N GLN A 93 -5.05 3.72 -10.73
CA GLN A 93 -4.35 4.69 -11.58
C GLN A 93 -5.11 6.01 -11.69
N ALA A 94 -6.42 5.96 -11.92
CA ALA A 94 -7.26 7.15 -11.99
C ALA A 94 -7.19 7.99 -10.71
N GLN A 95 -7.12 7.37 -9.53
CA GLN A 95 -6.95 8.07 -8.24
C GLN A 95 -5.60 8.81 -8.17
N LEU A 96 -4.53 8.20 -8.66
CA LEU A 96 -3.20 8.83 -8.68
C LEU A 96 -3.15 10.01 -9.66
N GLU A 97 -3.67 9.82 -10.88
CA GLU A 97 -3.64 10.81 -11.94
C GLU A 97 -4.53 12.02 -11.64
N SER A 98 -5.77 11.79 -11.22
CA SER A 98 -6.74 12.87 -10.95
C SER A 98 -6.30 13.82 -9.82
N ARG A 99 -5.43 13.36 -8.94
CA ARG A 99 -4.88 14.13 -7.81
C ARG A 99 -3.46 14.63 -8.07
N ASN A 100 -2.92 14.44 -9.28
CA ASN A 100 -1.56 14.81 -9.65
C ASN A 100 -0.50 14.24 -8.67
N ILE A 101 -0.70 13.01 -8.22
CA ILE A 101 0.23 12.31 -7.33
C ILE A 101 1.53 12.02 -8.08
N LYS A 102 2.65 12.19 -7.40
CA LYS A 102 4.00 11.90 -7.89
C LYS A 102 4.76 10.95 -6.96
N GLN A 103 4.36 10.92 -5.70
CA GLN A 103 5.00 10.14 -4.65
C GLN A 103 3.97 9.22 -4.01
N VAL A 104 4.27 7.92 -3.97
CA VAL A 104 3.37 6.93 -3.37
C VAL A 104 4.03 6.29 -2.16
N ILE A 105 3.41 6.51 -1.00
CA ILE A 105 3.79 5.85 0.24
C ILE A 105 3.05 4.53 0.28
N VAL A 106 3.78 3.41 0.36
CA VAL A 106 3.20 2.06 0.24
C VAL A 106 3.29 1.31 1.56
N CYS A 107 2.17 0.68 1.94
CA CYS A 107 2.05 -0.27 3.04
C CYS A 107 1.11 -1.41 2.68
N GLY A 108 1.06 -2.46 3.49
CA GLY A 108 0.15 -3.60 3.29
C GLY A 108 0.85 -4.93 3.08
N ILE A 109 0.17 -5.84 2.37
CA ILE A 109 0.57 -7.24 2.20
C ILE A 109 0.31 -7.77 0.78
N GLU A 110 0.89 -8.91 0.42
CA GLU A 110 2.14 -9.44 1.02
C GLU A 110 3.33 -8.76 0.37
N ALA A 111 4.36 -8.49 1.15
CA ALA A 111 5.55 -7.76 0.70
C ALA A 111 6.12 -8.26 -0.63
N HIS A 112 6.17 -9.59 -0.81
CA HIS A 112 6.78 -10.25 -1.97
C HIS A 112 5.82 -10.50 -3.14
N ILE A 113 4.54 -10.16 -3.01
CA ILE A 113 3.52 -10.37 -4.05
C ILE A 113 2.88 -9.04 -4.45
N CYS A 114 1.73 -8.69 -3.88
CA CYS A 114 0.96 -7.50 -4.29
C CYS A 114 1.74 -6.20 -4.06
N VAL A 115 2.41 -6.08 -2.91
CA VAL A 115 3.24 -4.91 -2.61
C VAL A 115 4.40 -4.81 -3.60
N ALA A 116 5.17 -5.88 -3.79
CA ALA A 116 6.32 -5.86 -4.69
C ALA A 116 5.93 -5.52 -6.13
N GLN A 117 4.90 -6.15 -6.67
CA GLN A 117 4.47 -5.89 -8.04
C GLN A 117 3.93 -4.48 -8.20
N THR A 118 3.14 -3.99 -7.25
CA THR A 118 2.65 -2.61 -7.27
C THR A 118 3.79 -1.60 -7.25
N VAL A 119 4.78 -1.78 -6.37
CA VAL A 119 5.94 -0.89 -6.26
C VAL A 119 6.76 -0.86 -7.54
N LEU A 120 7.04 -2.02 -8.13
CA LEU A 120 7.82 -2.12 -9.37
C LEU A 120 7.10 -1.44 -10.54
N ASP A 121 5.78 -1.61 -10.66
CA ASP A 121 4.98 -0.95 -11.70
C ASP A 121 4.91 0.56 -11.49
N LEU A 122 4.75 1.03 -10.23
CA LEU A 122 4.79 2.45 -9.91
C LEU A 122 6.14 3.09 -10.30
N LEU A 123 7.25 2.45 -9.92
CA LEU A 123 8.60 2.92 -10.29
C LEU A 123 8.78 2.96 -11.81
N SER A 124 8.32 1.92 -12.52
CA SER A 124 8.38 1.87 -13.99
C SER A 124 7.53 2.96 -14.65
N SER A 125 6.47 3.38 -13.99
CA SER A 125 5.58 4.47 -14.46
C SER A 125 6.07 5.86 -14.05
N GLY A 126 7.24 5.96 -13.40
CA GLY A 126 7.88 7.23 -13.05
C GLY A 126 7.43 7.85 -11.72
N TYR A 127 6.69 7.11 -10.89
CA TYR A 127 6.40 7.53 -9.52
C TYR A 127 7.62 7.35 -8.63
N GLU A 128 7.79 8.25 -7.67
CA GLU A 128 8.66 8.02 -6.53
C GLU A 128 7.92 7.17 -5.49
N VAL A 129 8.56 6.13 -4.99
CA VAL A 129 7.93 5.20 -4.04
C VAL A 129 8.66 5.19 -2.71
N HIS A 130 7.90 5.30 -1.64
CA HIS A 130 8.38 5.25 -0.27
C HIS A 130 7.72 4.10 0.49
N LEU A 131 8.52 3.24 1.11
CA LEU A 131 8.02 2.06 1.82
C LEU A 131 7.89 2.35 3.32
N LEU A 132 6.72 2.15 3.90
CA LEU A 132 6.57 2.08 5.35
C LEU A 132 6.90 0.66 5.82
N VAL A 133 8.18 0.40 6.07
CA VAL A 133 8.72 -0.95 6.31
C VAL A 133 8.09 -1.65 7.51
N ASP A 134 7.70 -0.90 8.54
CA ASP A 134 7.00 -1.40 9.72
C ASP A 134 5.48 -1.60 9.50
N CYS A 135 4.98 -1.13 8.37
CA CYS A 135 3.60 -1.31 7.91
C CYS A 135 3.48 -2.30 6.73
N ILE A 136 4.53 -3.07 6.46
CA ILE A 136 4.57 -4.09 5.40
C ILE A 136 4.92 -5.43 6.04
N THR A 137 4.23 -6.50 5.66
CA THR A 137 4.56 -7.83 6.14
C THR A 137 4.26 -8.92 5.11
N SER A 138 4.62 -10.14 5.45
CA SER A 138 4.36 -11.37 4.70
C SER A 138 4.21 -12.54 5.67
N ARG A 139 3.62 -13.64 5.22
CA ARG A 139 3.48 -14.85 6.05
C ARG A 139 4.81 -15.48 6.47
N LYS A 140 5.89 -15.19 5.74
CA LYS A 140 7.26 -15.62 6.07
C LYS A 140 8.17 -14.40 6.19
N PRO A 141 8.93 -14.24 7.29
CA PRO A 141 9.86 -13.14 7.47
C PRO A 141 10.91 -13.03 6.36
N GLU A 142 11.40 -14.17 5.88
CA GLU A 142 12.41 -14.22 4.79
C GLU A 142 11.84 -13.63 3.48
N SER A 143 10.58 -13.91 3.18
CA SER A 143 9.90 -13.35 2.00
C SER A 143 9.79 -11.82 2.08
N LYS A 144 9.50 -11.28 3.27
CA LYS A 144 9.52 -9.83 3.51
C LYS A 144 10.91 -9.25 3.29
N GLN A 145 11.94 -9.86 3.89
CA GLN A 145 13.32 -9.36 3.78
C GLN A 145 13.80 -9.31 2.33
N VAL A 146 13.61 -10.39 1.58
CA VAL A 146 14.01 -10.46 0.17
C VAL A 146 13.25 -9.45 -0.67
N ALA A 147 11.95 -9.28 -0.43
CA ALA A 147 11.13 -8.30 -1.13
C ALA A 147 11.64 -6.87 -0.88
N LEU A 148 11.84 -6.48 0.38
CA LEU A 148 12.32 -5.15 0.74
C LEU A 148 13.70 -4.85 0.15
N ALA A 149 14.63 -5.81 0.18
CA ALA A 149 15.94 -5.66 -0.44
C ALA A 149 15.82 -5.42 -1.95
N ARG A 150 14.99 -6.21 -2.64
CA ARG A 150 14.73 -6.05 -4.07
C ARG A 150 14.12 -4.68 -4.40
N LEU A 151 13.15 -4.23 -3.63
CA LEU A 151 12.48 -2.96 -3.87
C LEU A 151 13.40 -1.76 -3.63
N THR A 152 14.24 -1.83 -2.59
CA THR A 152 15.28 -0.82 -2.34
C THR A 152 16.29 -0.76 -3.50
N GLN A 153 16.73 -1.89 -4.02
CA GLN A 153 17.61 -1.93 -5.20
C GLN A 153 16.93 -1.39 -6.46
N ALA A 154 15.61 -1.52 -6.57
CA ALA A 154 14.83 -0.99 -7.69
C ALA A 154 14.60 0.53 -7.60
N GLY A 155 14.85 1.15 -6.44
CA GLY A 155 14.77 2.60 -6.26
C GLY A 155 13.63 3.09 -5.34
N ALA A 156 13.02 2.17 -4.56
CA ALA A 156 12.02 2.54 -3.56
C ALA A 156 12.69 2.94 -2.23
#